data_b272d9bc46040330154fd2236fce9285
#
_entry.id   b272d9bc46040330154fd2236fce9285
#
_cell.length_a   1.000
_cell.length_b   1.000
_cell.length_c   1.000
_cell.angle_alpha   90.00
_cell.angle_beta   90.00
_cell.angle_gamma   90.00
#
_symmetry.space_group_name_H-M   'P 1'
#
loop_
_entity.id
_entity.type
_entity.pdbx_description
1 polymer ?
#
loop_
_entity_poly.entity_id
_entity_poly.type
_entity_poly.pdbx_seq_one_letter_code
_entity_poly.pdbx_strand_id
1 'polypeptide(L)'
;MRIDRIDHLVLTVADLDRTVGFYTQVLGMTAETFGEGRTALRFGRQKINLHVRGAEFEPRAAHAGTGTGDFCLVTETPLEEVQQHLAAVGVPVEVGPVTKQGALGPMRSVYLRDPDQNLVEISVY
;
A
#
# COMPACT_ATOMS: atom_id res chain seq x y z
N MET A 1 -3.10 20.27 20.07
CA MET A 1 -2.85 18.83 19.80
C MET A 1 -1.66 18.71 18.86
N ARG A 2 -0.90 17.65 19.00
CA ARG A 2 0.26 17.40 18.12
C ARG A 2 0.17 15.99 17.56
N ILE A 3 0.05 15.89 16.24
CA ILE A 3 -0.02 14.60 15.57
C ILE A 3 1.41 14.06 15.38
N ASP A 4 1.60 12.79 15.72
CA ASP A 4 2.90 12.11 15.61
C ASP A 4 3.04 11.41 14.24
N ARG A 5 2.12 10.51 13.91
CA ARG A 5 2.22 9.68 12.70
C ARG A 5 0.86 9.14 12.27
N ILE A 6 0.84 8.53 11.09
CA ILE A 6 -0.28 7.69 10.66
C ILE A 6 -0.13 6.32 11.36
N ASP A 7 -1.17 5.86 12.06
CA ASP A 7 -1.22 4.51 12.61
C ASP A 7 -1.67 3.49 11.55
N HIS A 8 -2.80 3.77 10.92
CA HIS A 8 -3.33 2.97 9.82
C HIS A 8 -4.19 3.82 8.88
N LEU A 9 -4.35 3.32 7.69
CA LEU A 9 -5.34 3.81 6.73
C LEU A 9 -6.25 2.65 6.30
N VAL A 10 -7.32 2.96 5.62
CA VAL A 10 -8.28 1.96 5.13
C VAL A 10 -8.33 2.01 3.61
N LEU A 11 -8.20 0.86 2.97
CA LEU A 11 -8.50 0.69 1.55
C LEU A 11 -9.78 -0.11 1.40
N THR A 12 -10.68 0.36 0.53
CA THR A 12 -11.83 -0.41 0.08
C THR A 12 -11.42 -1.18 -1.17
N VAL A 13 -11.60 -2.49 -1.16
CA VAL A 13 -11.10 -3.39 -2.20
C VAL A 13 -12.23 -4.21 -2.81
N ALA A 14 -12.09 -4.57 -4.08
CA ALA A 14 -13.08 -5.38 -4.78
C ALA A 14 -13.00 -6.86 -4.39
N ASP A 15 -11.78 -7.37 -4.18
CA ASP A 15 -11.51 -8.78 -3.90
C ASP A 15 -10.43 -8.88 -2.81
N LEU A 16 -10.84 -9.38 -1.64
CA LEU A 16 -9.96 -9.46 -0.48
C LEU A 16 -8.74 -10.35 -0.73
N ASP A 17 -8.96 -11.53 -1.30
CA ASP A 17 -7.89 -12.51 -1.51
C ASP A 17 -6.86 -12.02 -2.52
N ARG A 18 -7.29 -11.36 -3.59
CA ARG A 18 -6.38 -10.76 -4.57
C ARG A 18 -5.55 -9.64 -3.95
N THR A 19 -6.17 -8.81 -3.15
CA THR A 19 -5.47 -7.72 -2.45
C THR A 19 -4.46 -8.27 -1.46
N VAL A 20 -4.85 -9.21 -0.61
CA VAL A 20 -3.95 -9.85 0.34
C VAL A 20 -2.78 -10.52 -0.38
N GLY A 21 -3.05 -11.25 -1.46
CA GLY A 21 -2.01 -11.88 -2.27
C GLY A 21 -0.99 -10.88 -2.82
N PHE A 22 -1.46 -9.77 -3.35
CA PHE A 22 -0.59 -8.72 -3.88
C PHE A 22 0.30 -8.11 -2.78
N TYR A 23 -0.30 -7.61 -1.72
CA TYR A 23 0.45 -6.88 -0.69
C TYR A 23 1.38 -7.80 0.11
N THR A 24 1.09 -9.09 0.25
CA THR A 24 1.98 -10.03 0.92
C THR A 24 3.09 -10.53 0.00
N GLN A 25 2.77 -10.94 -1.22
CA GLN A 25 3.75 -11.55 -2.15
C GLN A 25 4.59 -10.51 -2.88
N VAL A 26 4.02 -9.38 -3.25
CA VAL A 26 4.73 -8.33 -3.97
C VAL A 26 5.42 -7.37 -3.00
N LEU A 27 4.71 -6.88 -1.99
CA LEU A 27 5.21 -5.83 -1.10
C LEU A 27 5.70 -6.34 0.26
N GLY A 28 5.64 -7.64 0.51
CA GLY A 28 6.22 -8.25 1.72
C GLY A 28 5.50 -7.92 3.01
N MET A 29 4.25 -7.47 2.95
CA MET A 29 3.46 -7.20 4.14
C MET A 29 2.96 -8.50 4.77
N THR A 30 2.55 -8.44 6.04
CA THR A 30 1.97 -9.58 6.75
C THR A 30 0.47 -9.38 6.89
N ALA A 31 -0.32 -10.34 6.42
CA ALA A 31 -1.76 -10.32 6.61
C ALA A 31 -2.10 -10.78 8.03
N GLU A 32 -3.06 -10.10 8.66
CA GLU A 32 -3.59 -10.49 9.96
C GLU A 32 -5.12 -10.34 9.99
N THR A 33 -5.77 -11.18 10.78
CA THR A 33 -7.19 -11.06 11.08
C THR A 33 -7.32 -10.47 12.49
N PHE A 34 -8.20 -9.50 12.63
CA PHE A 34 -8.46 -8.86 13.93
C PHE A 34 -9.94 -8.53 14.08
N GLY A 35 -10.37 -8.27 15.33
CA GLY A 35 -11.76 -7.99 15.61
C GLY A 35 -12.68 -9.12 15.11
N GLU A 36 -13.84 -8.74 14.60
CA GLU A 36 -14.83 -9.69 14.07
C GLU A 36 -14.69 -9.81 12.54
N GLY A 37 -13.74 -10.64 12.09
CA GLY A 37 -13.56 -10.93 10.66
C GLY A 37 -12.96 -9.80 9.86
N ARG A 38 -12.22 -8.90 10.50
CA ARG A 38 -11.49 -7.83 9.83
C ARG A 38 -10.10 -8.30 9.40
N THR A 39 -9.64 -7.81 8.27
CA THR A 39 -8.32 -8.10 7.73
C THR A 39 -7.48 -6.85 7.63
N ALA A 40 -6.21 -6.95 8.00
CA ALA A 40 -5.24 -5.89 7.85
C ALA A 40 -3.95 -6.41 7.22
N LEU A 41 -3.22 -5.50 6.61
CA LEU A 41 -1.89 -5.72 6.04
C LEU A 41 -0.90 -4.93 6.90
N ARG A 42 -0.05 -5.63 7.62
CA ARG A 42 0.91 -5.02 8.55
C ARG A 42 2.27 -4.87 7.90
N PHE A 43 2.87 -3.71 8.13
CA PHE A 43 4.24 -3.40 7.72
C PHE A 43 4.85 -2.40 8.69
N GLY A 44 6.12 -2.58 9.02
CA GLY A 44 6.78 -1.72 10.01
C GLY A 44 5.95 -1.60 11.29
N ARG A 45 5.61 -0.38 11.67
CA ARG A 45 4.78 -0.08 12.83
C ARG A 45 3.38 0.40 12.44
N GLN A 46 2.96 0.14 11.22
CA GLN A 46 1.70 0.62 10.63
C GLN A 46 0.95 -0.53 9.99
N LYS A 47 -0.26 -0.28 9.57
CA LYS A 47 -1.06 -1.25 8.83
C LYS A 47 -2.03 -0.57 7.86
N ILE A 48 -2.52 -1.34 6.92
CA ILE A 48 -3.64 -0.98 6.05
C ILE A 48 -4.79 -1.91 6.41
N ASN A 49 -5.88 -1.35 6.93
CA ASN A 49 -7.12 -2.11 7.13
C ASN A 49 -7.83 -2.26 5.79
N LEU A 50 -8.45 -3.42 5.55
CA LEU A 50 -9.15 -3.70 4.32
C LEU A 50 -10.66 -3.76 4.56
N HIS A 51 -11.41 -2.98 3.77
CA HIS A 51 -12.86 -3.09 3.64
C HIS A 51 -13.18 -3.70 2.28
N VAL A 52 -14.11 -4.63 2.22
CA VAL A 52 -14.61 -5.17 0.96
C VAL A 52 -15.75 -4.29 0.48
N ARG A 53 -15.69 -3.88 -0.79
CA ARG A 53 -16.75 -3.08 -1.42
C ARG A 53 -18.11 -3.77 -1.26
N GLY A 54 -19.09 -3.02 -0.75
CA GLY A 54 -20.43 -3.52 -0.47
C GLY A 54 -20.60 -4.19 0.90
N ALA A 55 -19.49 -4.41 1.62
CA ALA A 55 -19.50 -5.02 2.97
C ALA A 55 -18.57 -4.26 3.92
N GLU A 56 -18.47 -2.96 3.76
CA GLU A 56 -17.60 -2.09 4.56
C GLU A 56 -18.06 -2.08 6.03
N PHE A 57 -17.10 -1.95 6.93
CA PHE A 57 -17.37 -1.75 8.35
C PHE A 57 -17.62 -0.26 8.64
N GLU A 58 -18.49 0.02 9.59
CA GLU A 58 -18.73 1.38 10.09
C GLU A 58 -17.86 1.67 11.34
N PRO A 59 -17.39 2.89 11.56
CA PRO A 59 -17.49 4.03 10.64
C PRO A 59 -16.55 3.91 9.44
N ARG A 60 -16.89 4.61 8.36
CA ARG A 60 -16.09 4.60 7.12
C ARG A 60 -16.03 6.00 6.50
N ALA A 61 -15.18 6.17 5.49
CA ALA A 61 -15.13 7.41 4.73
C ALA A 61 -16.45 7.65 3.99
N ALA A 62 -16.83 8.91 3.83
CA ALA A 62 -18.09 9.30 3.18
C ALA A 62 -18.19 8.78 1.74
N HIS A 63 -17.08 8.77 1.01
CA HIS A 63 -17.01 8.33 -0.38
C HIS A 63 -16.01 7.18 -0.53
N ALA A 64 -16.19 6.13 0.28
CA ALA A 64 -15.35 4.94 0.19
C ALA A 64 -15.57 4.25 -1.16
N GLY A 65 -14.48 3.86 -1.81
CA GLY A 65 -14.53 3.21 -3.11
C GLY A 65 -13.21 2.54 -3.45
N THR A 66 -13.24 1.68 -4.47
CA THR A 66 -12.05 1.00 -4.97
C THR A 66 -11.21 1.93 -5.85
N GLY A 67 -9.88 1.76 -5.82
CA GLY A 67 -8.98 2.50 -6.72
C GLY A 67 -8.84 3.98 -6.40
N THR A 68 -9.17 4.41 -5.19
CA THR A 68 -9.06 5.82 -4.75
C THR A 68 -7.80 6.09 -3.94
N GLY A 69 -7.01 5.07 -3.63
CA GLY A 69 -5.77 5.20 -2.87
C GLY A 69 -4.62 5.70 -3.74
N ASP A 70 -3.83 6.61 -3.15
CA ASP A 70 -2.62 7.17 -3.75
C ASP A 70 -1.67 7.45 -2.59
N PHE A 71 -0.65 6.61 -2.42
CA PHE A 71 0.20 6.69 -1.24
C PHE A 71 1.61 6.19 -1.52
N CYS A 72 2.55 6.63 -0.68
CA CYS A 72 3.95 6.30 -0.76
C CYS A 72 4.38 5.44 0.41
N LEU A 73 5.10 4.36 0.09
CA LEU A 73 5.73 3.47 1.06
C LEU A 73 7.24 3.62 0.96
N VAL A 74 7.89 3.79 2.10
CA VAL A 74 9.36 3.92 2.16
C VAL A 74 9.95 2.56 2.53
N THR A 75 11.03 2.19 1.84
CA THR A 75 11.79 0.99 2.12
C THR A 75 13.29 1.30 2.25
N GLU A 76 14.02 0.49 3.00
CA GLU A 76 15.48 0.52 3.05
C GLU A 76 16.12 -0.41 2.00
N THR A 77 15.31 -1.24 1.33
CA THR A 77 15.78 -2.09 0.22
C THR A 77 16.25 -1.19 -0.93
N PRO A 78 17.46 -1.39 -1.47
CA PRO A 78 17.93 -0.60 -2.62
C PRO A 78 16.94 -0.64 -3.77
N LEU A 79 16.74 0.50 -4.44
CA LEU A 79 15.70 0.64 -5.47
C LEU A 79 15.91 -0.32 -6.64
N GLU A 80 17.17 -0.64 -6.98
CA GLU A 80 17.50 -1.63 -8.01
C GLU A 80 16.96 -3.02 -7.65
N GLU A 81 17.05 -3.40 -6.37
CA GLU A 81 16.50 -4.68 -5.89
C GLU A 81 14.97 -4.67 -5.90
N VAL A 82 14.37 -3.52 -5.56
CA VAL A 82 12.91 -3.34 -5.68
C VAL A 82 12.47 -3.58 -7.13
N GLN A 83 13.16 -2.95 -8.09
CA GLN A 83 12.84 -3.10 -9.51
C GLN A 83 13.03 -4.55 -9.99
N GLN A 84 14.09 -5.22 -9.56
CA GLN A 84 14.35 -6.63 -9.90
C GLN A 84 13.23 -7.53 -9.35
N HIS A 85 12.83 -7.30 -8.11
CA HIS A 85 11.74 -8.05 -7.48
C HIS A 85 10.41 -7.84 -8.22
N LEU A 86 10.05 -6.59 -8.53
CA LEU A 86 8.82 -6.29 -9.27
C LEU A 86 8.80 -6.98 -10.63
N ALA A 87 9.92 -6.95 -11.35
CA ALA A 87 10.05 -7.66 -12.62
C ALA A 87 9.88 -9.17 -12.46
N ALA A 88 10.51 -9.75 -11.42
CA ALA A 88 10.44 -11.19 -11.16
C ALA A 88 9.02 -11.67 -10.84
N VAL A 89 8.21 -10.85 -10.16
CA VAL A 89 6.81 -11.18 -9.84
C VAL A 89 5.81 -10.66 -10.87
N GLY A 90 6.28 -10.10 -11.98
CA GLY A 90 5.45 -9.67 -13.10
C GLY A 90 4.63 -8.40 -12.85
N VAL A 91 5.10 -7.51 -11.96
CA VAL A 91 4.43 -6.24 -11.69
C VAL A 91 5.14 -5.11 -12.44
N PRO A 92 4.47 -4.46 -13.41
CA PRO A 92 5.07 -3.37 -14.18
C PRO A 92 5.33 -2.14 -13.32
N VAL A 93 6.47 -1.49 -13.53
CA VAL A 93 6.71 -0.14 -13.05
C VAL A 93 6.08 0.83 -14.05
N GLU A 94 5.09 1.59 -13.62
CA GLU A 94 4.39 2.54 -14.48
C GLU A 94 5.21 3.80 -14.72
N VAL A 95 5.88 4.30 -13.67
CA VAL A 95 6.75 5.49 -13.72
C VAL A 95 7.97 5.24 -12.85
N GLY A 96 9.12 5.66 -13.31
CA GLY A 96 10.36 5.65 -12.53
C GLY A 96 11.42 4.67 -13.03
N PRO A 97 12.60 4.73 -12.41
CA PRO A 97 12.98 5.53 -11.23
C PRO A 97 12.99 7.03 -11.48
N VAL A 98 12.40 7.79 -10.57
CA VAL A 98 12.37 9.26 -10.64
C VAL A 98 12.69 9.85 -9.27
N THR A 99 13.19 11.10 -9.26
CA THR A 99 13.39 11.84 -8.03
C THR A 99 12.09 12.54 -7.64
N LYS A 100 11.71 12.40 -6.38
CA LYS A 100 10.53 13.04 -5.79
C LYS A 100 10.90 13.72 -4.48
N GLN A 101 10.06 14.64 -4.03
CA GLN A 101 10.19 15.29 -2.73
C GLN A 101 9.32 14.56 -1.71
N GLY A 102 9.96 13.87 -0.78
CA GLY A 102 9.28 13.24 0.34
C GLY A 102 9.14 14.18 1.54
N ALA A 103 8.55 13.69 2.60
CA ALA A 103 8.39 14.45 3.83
C ALA A 103 9.73 14.83 4.48
N LEU A 104 10.77 14.05 4.26
CA LEU A 104 12.11 14.24 4.86
C LEU A 104 13.16 14.74 3.86
N GLY A 105 12.77 15.04 2.62
CA GLY A 105 13.68 15.53 1.59
C GLY A 105 13.58 14.72 0.30
N PRO A 106 14.59 14.85 -0.60
CA PRO A 106 14.60 14.14 -1.86
C PRO A 106 14.64 12.64 -1.67
N MET A 107 13.89 11.92 -2.48
CA MET A 107 13.86 10.45 -2.52
C MET A 107 13.78 9.98 -3.96
N ARG A 108 14.14 8.73 -4.18
CA ARG A 108 13.98 8.08 -5.49
C ARG A 108 12.83 7.09 -5.43
N SER A 109 12.01 7.10 -6.45
CA SER A 109 10.71 6.40 -6.42
C SER A 109 10.43 5.64 -7.69
N VAL A 110 9.68 4.54 -7.53
CA VAL A 110 8.97 3.86 -8.61
C VAL A 110 7.49 3.81 -8.27
N TYR A 111 6.64 3.85 -9.29
CA TYR A 111 5.19 3.82 -9.15
C TYR A 111 4.64 2.56 -9.78
N LEU A 112 3.69 1.94 -9.10
CA LEU A 112 3.00 0.73 -9.57
C LEU A 112 1.52 0.77 -9.21
N ARG A 113 0.75 -0.17 -9.77
CA ARG A 113 -0.69 -0.31 -9.48
C ARG A 113 -0.94 -1.58 -8.68
N ASP A 114 -1.82 -1.48 -7.70
CA ASP A 114 -2.35 -2.64 -7.00
C ASP A 114 -3.53 -3.27 -7.77
N PRO A 115 -4.15 -4.38 -7.31
CA PRO A 115 -5.24 -5.01 -8.02
C PRO A 115 -6.47 -4.12 -8.29
N ASP A 116 -6.72 -3.13 -7.44
CA ASP A 116 -7.82 -2.17 -7.60
C ASP A 116 -7.42 -0.89 -8.35
N GLN A 117 -6.19 -0.84 -8.88
CA GLN A 117 -5.64 0.34 -9.56
C GLN A 117 -5.31 1.50 -8.62
N ASN A 118 -5.17 1.25 -7.32
CA ASN A 118 -4.58 2.23 -6.43
C ASN A 118 -3.15 2.53 -6.89
N LEU A 119 -2.74 3.79 -6.80
CA LEU A 119 -1.38 4.18 -7.11
C LEU A 119 -0.51 3.98 -5.88
N VAL A 120 0.50 3.13 -6.02
CA VAL A 120 1.46 2.82 -4.96
C VAL A 120 2.84 3.31 -5.38
N GLU A 121 3.40 4.21 -4.61
CA GLU A 121 4.78 4.67 -4.77
C GLU A 121 5.68 3.93 -3.80
N ILE A 122 6.79 3.38 -4.27
CA ILE A 122 7.83 2.79 -3.44
C ILE A 122 9.06 3.68 -3.52
N SER A 123 9.55 4.12 -2.37
CA SER A 123 10.59 5.14 -2.31
C SER A 123 11.73 4.77 -1.38
N VAL A 124 12.90 5.28 -1.71
CA VAL A 124 14.14 5.18 -0.92
C VAL A 124 14.69 6.59 -0.73
N TYR A 125 15.01 6.94 0.51
CA TYR A 125 15.74 8.16 0.83
C TYR A 125 17.21 8.08 0.54
#